data_8d06bcf0e56838055100e70445aafeaa
#
_entry.id   8d06bcf0e56838055100e70445aafeaa
#
_cell.length_a   1.000
_cell.length_b   1.000
_cell.length_c   1.000
_cell.angle_alpha   90.00
_cell.angle_beta   90.00
_cell.angle_gamma   90.00
#
_symmetry.space_group_name_H-M   'P 1'
#
loop_
_entity.id
_entity.type
_entity.pdbx_description
1 polymer ?
#
loop_
_entity_poly.entity_id
_entity_poly.type
_entity_poly.pdbx_seq_one_letter_code
_entity_poly.pdbx_strand_id
1 'polypeptide(L)'
;MLALFLCVFLSLTSPIIMSWKQILKDYTYFLKIERALSVNSIKSYQLDIEKLIAYLEEYNIKASPITIGKDELTQFNYHIAKSLNARSQSRLISGLKGFFNYLIFEDYRLDNPMDTIESPKIGRKLPDTISTEDIDNLIAAIDYTKAEGERNKAILETLYGCGLRVSELTDLKLSDLYFKEGFIKVTGKGNKQRFVPITETTIDYINNYVYNSRLQLKINPDFSDILFLNRRGKQLTRAMIFTIIKQLAVKINLNKTISPHTFRHSFATHLLENGADLRAIQQMLGHESITTTEIYMHIDRTHLHTAINKFHPRS
;
A
#
# COMPACT_ATOMS: atom_id res chain seq x y z
N MET A 1 -6.99 -25.50 66.89
CA MET A 1 -7.61 -24.28 66.35
C MET A 1 -6.76 -23.78 65.16
N LEU A 2 -6.56 -24.61 64.13
CA LEU A 2 -5.73 -24.27 62.93
C LEU A 2 -6.18 -25.10 61.73
N ALA A 3 -7.48 -25.13 61.42
CA ALA A 3 -8.01 -25.93 60.31
C ALA A 3 -9.27 -25.28 59.68
N LEU A 4 -9.36 -23.94 59.68
CA LEU A 4 -10.58 -23.24 59.17
C LEU A 4 -10.27 -22.00 58.32
N PHE A 5 -9.05 -21.92 57.71
CA PHE A 5 -8.68 -20.77 56.86
C PHE A 5 -8.24 -21.14 55.44
N LEU A 6 -8.52 -22.40 54.99
CA LEU A 6 -8.08 -22.86 53.67
C LEU A 6 -9.24 -23.23 52.72
N CYS A 7 -10.44 -22.69 52.93
CA CYS A 7 -11.63 -23.10 52.14
C CYS A 7 -12.42 -21.94 51.53
N VAL A 8 -11.86 -20.74 51.36
CA VAL A 8 -12.62 -19.60 50.79
C VAL A 8 -12.01 -19.03 49.48
N PHE A 9 -10.98 -19.67 48.92
CA PHE A 9 -10.38 -19.15 47.66
C PHE A 9 -10.69 -20.02 46.43
N LEU A 10 -11.70 -20.85 46.48
CA LEU A 10 -12.11 -21.74 45.36
C LEU A 10 -13.59 -21.54 44.99
N SER A 11 -14.03 -20.32 44.81
CA SER A 11 -15.30 -20.08 44.13
C SER A 11 -15.35 -18.69 43.54
N LEU A 12 -15.67 -18.62 42.28
CA LEU A 12 -15.92 -17.45 41.41
C LEU A 12 -14.81 -17.07 40.42
N THR A 13 -14.35 -18.03 39.65
CA THR A 13 -14.02 -17.71 38.26
C THR A 13 -15.06 -18.37 37.37
N SER A 14 -16.22 -17.74 37.24
CA SER A 14 -17.03 -17.95 36.05
C SER A 14 -16.11 -17.68 34.86
N PRO A 15 -15.99 -18.55 33.85
CA PRO A 15 -15.18 -18.25 32.70
C PRO A 15 -15.72 -16.94 32.11
N ILE A 16 -14.93 -15.89 32.15
CA ILE A 16 -15.28 -14.64 31.49
C ILE A 16 -15.46 -15.03 30.04
N ILE A 17 -16.71 -15.15 29.58
CA ILE A 17 -17.03 -15.42 28.20
C ILE A 17 -16.66 -14.14 27.43
N MET A 18 -15.37 -14.04 27.08
CA MET A 18 -14.88 -12.91 26.28
C MET A 18 -15.53 -12.96 24.90
N SER A 19 -16.32 -11.94 24.61
CA SER A 19 -16.99 -11.83 23.32
C SER A 19 -15.99 -11.51 22.21
N TRP A 20 -16.27 -11.95 21.01
CA TRP A 20 -15.51 -11.58 19.81
C TRP A 20 -15.27 -10.06 19.71
N LYS A 21 -16.29 -9.27 20.02
CA LYS A 21 -16.25 -7.81 19.97
C LYS A 21 -15.23 -7.21 20.95
N GLN A 22 -15.17 -7.76 22.17
CA GLN A 22 -14.22 -7.26 23.17
C GLN A 22 -12.79 -7.61 22.77
N ILE A 23 -12.52 -8.86 22.46
CA ILE A 23 -11.17 -9.31 22.05
C ILE A 23 -10.70 -8.62 20.76
N LEU A 24 -11.59 -8.38 19.79
CA LEU A 24 -11.23 -7.63 18.58
C LEU A 24 -10.81 -6.18 18.90
N LYS A 25 -11.48 -5.56 19.87
CA LYS A 25 -11.11 -4.22 20.34
C LYS A 25 -9.72 -4.23 20.99
N ASP A 26 -9.45 -5.19 21.87
CA ASP A 26 -8.17 -5.32 22.58
C ASP A 26 -7.03 -5.63 21.60
N TYR A 27 -7.26 -6.55 20.65
CA TYR A 27 -6.33 -6.82 19.55
C TYR A 27 -6.03 -5.56 18.71
N THR A 28 -7.04 -4.74 18.47
CA THR A 28 -6.86 -3.47 17.75
C THR A 28 -5.92 -2.53 18.51
N TYR A 29 -6.04 -2.44 19.82
CA TYR A 29 -5.13 -1.65 20.66
C TYR A 29 -3.71 -2.23 20.65
N PHE A 30 -3.56 -3.54 20.78
CA PHE A 30 -2.27 -4.23 20.67
C PHE A 30 -1.56 -3.90 19.34
N LEU A 31 -2.28 -4.04 18.21
CA LEU A 31 -1.74 -3.73 16.89
C LEU A 31 -1.32 -2.26 16.75
N LYS A 32 -2.07 -1.34 17.39
CA LYS A 32 -1.82 0.10 17.33
C LYS A 32 -0.64 0.52 18.22
N ILE A 33 -0.64 0.06 19.46
CA ILE A 33 0.28 0.55 20.51
C ILE A 33 1.57 -0.26 20.52
N GLU A 34 1.48 -1.58 20.61
CA GLU A 34 2.67 -2.43 20.77
C GLU A 34 3.33 -2.77 19.42
N ARG A 35 2.51 -3.00 18.38
CA ARG A 35 3.03 -3.30 17.05
C ARG A 35 3.21 -2.07 16.17
N ALA A 36 2.79 -0.89 16.61
CA ALA A 36 2.88 0.41 15.90
C ALA A 36 2.45 0.32 14.41
N LEU A 37 1.41 -0.48 14.11
CA LEU A 37 0.96 -0.70 12.73
C LEU A 37 0.20 0.50 12.18
N SER A 38 0.25 0.67 10.86
CA SER A 38 -0.52 1.70 10.17
C SER A 38 -2.03 1.46 10.32
N VAL A 39 -2.83 2.54 10.30
CA VAL A 39 -4.29 2.48 10.35
C VAL A 39 -4.87 1.53 9.29
N ASN A 40 -4.31 1.52 8.08
CA ASN A 40 -4.77 0.65 7.00
C ASN A 40 -4.45 -0.83 7.28
N SER A 41 -3.30 -1.13 7.89
CA SER A 41 -2.95 -2.50 8.31
C SER A 41 -3.90 -2.99 9.39
N ILE A 42 -4.15 -2.16 10.41
CA ILE A 42 -5.07 -2.47 11.50
C ILE A 42 -6.47 -2.77 10.96
N LYS A 43 -7.01 -1.89 10.10
CA LYS A 43 -8.31 -2.12 9.45
C LYS A 43 -8.34 -3.42 8.65
N SER A 44 -7.25 -3.78 7.98
CA SER A 44 -7.17 -5.03 7.22
C SER A 44 -7.25 -6.25 8.14
N TYR A 45 -6.55 -6.24 9.27
CA TYR A 45 -6.65 -7.32 10.27
C TYR A 45 -8.02 -7.39 10.93
N GLN A 46 -8.63 -6.24 11.25
CA GLN A 46 -10.00 -6.19 11.77
C GLN A 46 -10.98 -6.86 10.81
N LEU A 47 -10.95 -6.49 9.52
CA LEU A 47 -11.81 -7.06 8.49
C LEU A 47 -11.63 -8.58 8.33
N ASP A 48 -10.45 -9.12 8.58
CA ASP A 48 -10.21 -10.55 8.51
C ASP A 48 -10.96 -11.28 9.64
N ILE A 49 -10.94 -10.74 10.86
CA ILE A 49 -11.63 -11.31 12.02
C ILE A 49 -13.14 -11.10 11.88
N GLU A 50 -13.59 -9.94 11.41
CA GLU A 50 -15.01 -9.66 11.15
C GLU A 50 -15.62 -10.63 10.14
N LYS A 51 -14.86 -11.06 9.11
CA LYS A 51 -15.31 -12.10 8.18
C LYS A 51 -15.51 -13.46 8.85
N LEU A 52 -14.61 -13.82 9.80
CA LEU A 52 -14.79 -15.04 10.58
C LEU A 52 -16.03 -14.94 11.48
N ILE A 53 -16.23 -13.81 12.16
CA ILE A 53 -17.38 -13.58 13.01
C ILE A 53 -18.68 -13.69 12.19
N ALA A 54 -18.75 -13.01 11.04
CA ALA A 54 -19.91 -13.06 10.15
C ALA A 54 -20.24 -14.49 9.69
N TYR A 55 -19.22 -15.28 9.38
CA TYR A 55 -19.38 -16.69 9.04
C TYR A 55 -19.96 -17.51 10.22
N LEU A 56 -19.42 -17.31 11.43
CA LEU A 56 -19.92 -18.02 12.62
C LEU A 56 -21.38 -17.67 12.91
N GLU A 57 -21.78 -16.41 12.72
CA GLU A 57 -23.14 -15.93 12.87
C GLU A 57 -24.08 -16.53 11.80
N GLU A 58 -23.65 -16.51 10.52
CA GLU A 58 -24.43 -17.06 9.39
C GLU A 58 -24.76 -18.53 9.58
N TYR A 59 -23.79 -19.32 10.08
CA TYR A 59 -23.97 -20.77 10.29
C TYR A 59 -24.38 -21.12 11.70
N ASN A 60 -24.74 -20.15 12.56
CA ASN A 60 -25.14 -20.34 13.95
C ASN A 60 -24.13 -21.15 14.78
N ILE A 61 -22.83 -20.99 14.50
CA ILE A 61 -21.75 -21.68 15.22
C ILE A 61 -21.47 -20.92 16.51
N LYS A 62 -21.76 -21.52 17.65
CA LYS A 62 -21.57 -20.95 18.99
C LYS A 62 -20.15 -21.18 19.48
N ALA A 63 -19.16 -20.57 18.82
CA ALA A 63 -17.78 -20.63 19.23
C ALA A 63 -17.27 -19.23 19.64
N SER A 64 -16.54 -19.16 20.74
CA SER A 64 -15.84 -17.95 21.19
C SER A 64 -14.42 -17.90 20.60
N PRO A 65 -13.72 -16.75 20.65
CA PRO A 65 -12.31 -16.69 20.25
C PRO A 65 -11.41 -17.69 20.98
N ILE A 66 -11.80 -18.05 22.22
CA ILE A 66 -11.03 -18.97 23.07
C ILE A 66 -11.36 -20.43 22.72
N THR A 67 -12.60 -20.74 22.39
CA THR A 67 -13.08 -22.13 22.24
C THR A 67 -13.14 -22.63 20.79
N ILE A 68 -13.07 -21.72 19.80
CA ILE A 68 -13.10 -22.12 18.38
C ILE A 68 -11.96 -23.08 18.06
N GLY A 69 -12.31 -24.19 17.41
CA GLY A 69 -11.39 -25.27 17.07
C GLY A 69 -10.92 -25.23 15.62
N LYS A 70 -10.09 -26.22 15.30
CA LYS A 70 -9.56 -26.42 13.96
C LYS A 70 -10.65 -26.74 12.94
N ASP A 71 -11.68 -27.48 13.34
CA ASP A 71 -12.72 -27.97 12.41
C ASP A 71 -13.57 -26.82 11.88
N GLU A 72 -14.01 -25.90 12.74
CA GLU A 72 -14.75 -24.70 12.35
C GLU A 72 -13.89 -23.78 11.46
N LEU A 73 -12.62 -23.62 11.77
CA LEU A 73 -11.71 -22.79 10.98
C LEU A 73 -11.37 -23.45 9.63
N THR A 74 -11.34 -24.79 9.56
CA THR A 74 -11.17 -25.52 8.31
C THR A 74 -12.40 -25.33 7.42
N GLN A 75 -13.61 -25.43 8.00
CA GLN A 75 -14.87 -25.18 7.27
C GLN A 75 -14.95 -23.72 6.78
N PHE A 76 -14.57 -22.76 7.64
CA PHE A 76 -14.45 -21.37 7.25
C PHE A 76 -13.47 -21.18 6.09
N ASN A 77 -12.30 -21.84 6.12
CA ASN A 77 -11.32 -21.77 5.04
C ASN A 77 -11.87 -22.29 3.70
N TYR A 78 -12.65 -23.38 3.72
CA TYR A 78 -13.37 -23.87 2.52
C TYR A 78 -14.46 -22.89 2.06
N HIS A 79 -15.17 -22.26 2.99
CA HIS A 79 -16.21 -21.28 2.66
C HIS A 79 -15.60 -20.07 1.93
N ILE A 80 -14.53 -19.47 2.45
CA ILE A 80 -13.88 -18.30 1.82
C ILE A 80 -13.19 -18.64 0.50
N ALA A 81 -12.75 -19.88 0.30
CA ALA A 81 -12.12 -20.31 -0.96
C ALA A 81 -13.08 -20.20 -2.15
N LYS A 82 -14.41 -20.24 -1.92
CA LYS A 82 -15.42 -20.08 -2.97
C LYS A 82 -15.54 -18.64 -3.48
N SER A 83 -15.17 -17.65 -2.66
CA SER A 83 -15.38 -16.22 -2.93
C SER A 83 -14.07 -15.42 -3.09
N LEU A 84 -12.97 -15.90 -2.52
CA LEU A 84 -11.68 -15.22 -2.55
C LEU A 84 -10.70 -15.91 -3.49
N ASN A 85 -9.89 -15.11 -4.19
CA ASN A 85 -8.73 -15.65 -4.90
C ASN A 85 -7.65 -16.14 -3.91
N ALA A 86 -6.77 -17.04 -4.37
CA ALA A 86 -5.72 -17.69 -3.56
C ALA A 86 -4.84 -16.69 -2.76
N ARG A 87 -4.49 -15.53 -3.35
CA ARG A 87 -3.69 -14.51 -2.67
C ARG A 87 -4.45 -13.83 -1.52
N SER A 88 -5.72 -13.49 -1.74
CA SER A 88 -6.58 -12.90 -0.71
C SER A 88 -6.88 -13.89 0.41
N GLN A 89 -7.10 -15.16 0.08
CA GLN A 89 -7.29 -16.24 1.05
C GLN A 89 -6.03 -16.45 1.90
N SER A 90 -4.84 -16.56 1.28
CA SER A 90 -3.57 -16.69 2.00
C SER A 90 -3.31 -15.51 2.95
N ARG A 91 -3.61 -14.28 2.50
CA ARG A 91 -3.48 -13.10 3.35
C ARG A 91 -4.42 -13.16 4.56
N LEU A 92 -5.67 -13.57 4.36
CA LEU A 92 -6.66 -13.72 5.43
C LEU A 92 -6.24 -14.80 6.44
N ILE A 93 -5.76 -15.96 5.97
CA ILE A 93 -5.20 -17.03 6.83
C ILE A 93 -4.06 -16.48 7.68
N SER A 94 -3.13 -15.72 7.07
CA SER A 94 -2.02 -15.08 7.80
C SER A 94 -2.52 -14.06 8.83
N GLY A 95 -3.57 -13.31 8.52
CA GLY A 95 -4.22 -12.38 9.44
C GLY A 95 -4.81 -13.08 10.66
N LEU A 96 -5.54 -14.19 10.44
CA LEU A 96 -6.10 -15.00 11.53
C LEU A 96 -5.01 -15.70 12.37
N LYS A 97 -3.95 -16.21 11.73
CA LYS A 97 -2.79 -16.75 12.48
C LYS A 97 -2.20 -15.69 13.43
N GLY A 98 -2.06 -14.45 12.94
CA GLY A 98 -1.60 -13.33 13.76
C GLY A 98 -2.53 -13.03 14.95
N PHE A 99 -3.84 -13.11 14.74
CA PHE A 99 -4.83 -12.92 15.79
C PHE A 99 -4.78 -14.04 16.86
N PHE A 100 -4.73 -15.30 16.46
CA PHE A 100 -4.62 -16.41 17.43
C PHE A 100 -3.28 -16.42 18.16
N ASN A 101 -2.19 -16.00 17.52
CA ASN A 101 -0.90 -15.78 18.22
C ASN A 101 -0.99 -14.66 19.27
N TYR A 102 -1.77 -13.61 19.01
CA TYR A 102 -2.06 -12.61 20.02
C TYR A 102 -2.82 -13.20 21.22
N LEU A 103 -3.81 -14.08 20.98
CA LEU A 103 -4.52 -14.75 22.06
C LEU A 103 -3.62 -15.64 22.93
N ILE A 104 -2.60 -16.26 22.32
CA ILE A 104 -1.57 -17.01 23.07
C ILE A 104 -0.69 -16.05 23.86
N PHE A 105 -0.28 -14.94 23.26
CA PHE A 105 0.56 -13.93 23.91
C PHE A 105 -0.12 -13.31 25.16
N GLU A 106 -1.44 -13.17 25.15
CA GLU A 106 -2.26 -12.68 26.27
C GLU A 106 -2.74 -13.79 27.19
N ASP A 107 -2.19 -15.00 27.09
CA ASP A 107 -2.56 -16.17 27.88
C ASP A 107 -4.06 -16.58 27.81
N TYR A 108 -4.77 -16.16 26.76
CA TYR A 108 -6.18 -16.57 26.51
C TYR A 108 -6.29 -17.96 25.91
N ARG A 109 -5.24 -18.43 25.23
CA ARG A 109 -5.17 -19.77 24.61
C ARG A 109 -3.78 -20.35 24.76
N LEU A 110 -3.71 -21.70 24.72
CA LEU A 110 -2.43 -22.43 24.75
C LEU A 110 -1.95 -22.82 23.35
N ASP A 111 -2.83 -22.78 22.34
CA ASP A 111 -2.56 -23.22 20.97
C ASP A 111 -3.09 -22.25 19.93
N ASN A 112 -2.52 -22.32 18.73
CA ASN A 112 -3.04 -21.59 17.56
C ASN A 112 -3.79 -22.57 16.64
N PRO A 113 -5.14 -22.54 16.59
CA PRO A 113 -5.91 -23.47 15.79
C PRO A 113 -5.72 -23.29 14.28
N MET A 114 -5.09 -22.17 13.84
CA MET A 114 -4.74 -21.90 12.44
C MET A 114 -3.41 -22.52 12.01
N ASP A 115 -2.58 -23.08 12.91
CA ASP A 115 -1.24 -23.55 12.54
C ASP A 115 -1.25 -24.71 11.56
N THR A 116 -2.25 -25.57 11.67
CA THR A 116 -2.42 -26.72 10.78
C THR A 116 -3.21 -26.41 9.50
N ILE A 117 -3.71 -25.18 9.36
CA ILE A 117 -4.48 -24.78 8.17
C ILE A 117 -3.50 -24.30 7.11
N GLU A 118 -3.46 -25.01 5.99
CA GLU A 118 -2.59 -24.71 4.87
C GLU A 118 -3.11 -23.51 4.07
N SER A 119 -2.19 -22.64 3.70
CA SER A 119 -2.48 -21.57 2.74
C SER A 119 -2.47 -22.13 1.32
N PRO A 120 -3.34 -21.64 0.43
CA PRO A 120 -3.33 -22.07 -0.96
C PRO A 120 -1.98 -21.76 -1.61
N LYS A 121 -1.53 -22.67 -2.47
CA LYS A 121 -0.31 -22.45 -3.27
C LYS A 121 -0.54 -21.32 -4.25
N ILE A 122 0.24 -20.26 -4.11
CA ILE A 122 0.21 -19.10 -5.01
C ILE A 122 1.32 -19.27 -6.04
N GLY A 123 0.94 -19.45 -7.29
CA GLY A 123 1.92 -19.43 -8.39
C GLY A 123 2.64 -18.07 -8.42
N ARG A 124 3.95 -18.09 -8.65
CA ARG A 124 4.73 -16.86 -8.90
C ARG A 124 4.35 -16.33 -10.27
N LYS A 125 3.43 -15.35 -10.31
CA LYS A 125 3.22 -14.58 -11.54
C LYS A 125 4.33 -13.54 -11.59
N LEU A 126 5.15 -13.57 -12.66
CA LEU A 126 6.08 -12.48 -12.93
C LEU A 126 5.25 -11.18 -13.05
N PRO A 127 5.70 -10.09 -12.42
CA PRO A 127 4.98 -8.82 -12.54
C PRO A 127 4.97 -8.39 -14.01
N ASP A 128 3.80 -7.95 -14.47
CA ASP A 128 3.66 -7.43 -15.83
C ASP A 128 4.40 -6.09 -15.92
N THR A 129 5.34 -5.96 -16.84
CA THR A 129 5.96 -4.69 -17.22
C THR A 129 5.33 -4.17 -18.50
N ILE A 130 5.34 -2.86 -18.68
CA ILE A 130 4.99 -2.20 -19.93
C ILE A 130 6.26 -1.67 -20.57
N SER A 131 6.36 -1.80 -21.89
CA SER A 131 7.50 -1.30 -22.66
C SER A 131 7.51 0.24 -22.68
N THR A 132 8.64 0.82 -23.06
CA THR A 132 8.74 2.27 -23.31
C THR A 132 7.77 2.71 -24.39
N GLU A 133 7.59 1.91 -25.45
CA GLU A 133 6.62 2.15 -26.53
C GLU A 133 5.18 2.13 -26.02
N ASP A 134 4.80 1.17 -25.17
CA ASP A 134 3.47 1.14 -24.52
C ASP A 134 3.23 2.41 -23.70
N ILE A 135 4.26 2.91 -22.98
CA ILE A 135 4.17 4.15 -22.18
C ILE A 135 3.99 5.35 -23.08
N ASP A 136 4.75 5.43 -24.20
CA ASP A 136 4.62 6.50 -25.18
C ASP A 136 3.24 6.54 -25.80
N ASN A 137 2.72 5.38 -26.18
CA ASN A 137 1.38 5.24 -26.72
C ASN A 137 0.28 5.66 -25.72
N LEU A 138 0.43 5.32 -24.43
CA LEU A 138 -0.48 5.75 -23.37
C LEU A 138 -0.48 7.28 -23.23
N ILE A 139 0.69 7.91 -23.27
CA ILE A 139 0.84 9.36 -23.18
C ILE A 139 0.31 10.05 -24.44
N ALA A 140 0.61 9.53 -25.62
CA ALA A 140 0.10 10.05 -26.88
C ALA A 140 -1.43 9.96 -27.01
N ALA A 141 -2.05 8.97 -26.35
CA ALA A 141 -3.51 8.83 -26.31
C ALA A 141 -4.23 9.87 -25.44
N ILE A 142 -3.51 10.71 -24.68
CA ILE A 142 -4.11 11.75 -23.86
C ILE A 142 -4.71 12.83 -24.76
N ASP A 143 -5.96 13.20 -24.47
CA ASP A 143 -6.68 14.22 -25.19
C ASP A 143 -6.37 15.60 -24.58
N TYR A 144 -5.57 16.38 -25.28
CA TYR A 144 -5.16 17.73 -24.86
C TYR A 144 -6.25 18.80 -25.04
N THR A 145 -7.34 18.49 -25.75
CA THR A 145 -8.48 19.41 -25.87
C THR A 145 -9.27 19.47 -24.56
N LYS A 146 -9.06 18.50 -23.66
CA LYS A 146 -9.69 18.46 -22.36
C LYS A 146 -8.87 19.22 -21.32
N ALA A 147 -9.55 19.93 -20.44
CA ALA A 147 -8.92 20.72 -19.36
C ALA A 147 -7.98 19.89 -18.45
N GLU A 148 -8.18 18.57 -18.37
CA GLU A 148 -7.34 17.66 -17.61
C GLU A 148 -6.19 17.02 -18.42
N GLY A 149 -6.03 17.33 -19.70
CA GLY A 149 -5.03 16.72 -20.59
C GLY A 149 -3.59 16.92 -20.08
N GLU A 150 -3.18 18.17 -19.87
CA GLU A 150 -1.86 18.52 -19.35
C GLU A 150 -1.58 17.86 -17.99
N ARG A 151 -2.57 17.91 -17.07
CA ARG A 151 -2.48 17.25 -15.78
C ARG A 151 -2.24 15.73 -15.92
N ASN A 152 -3.03 15.08 -16.78
CA ASN A 152 -2.93 13.62 -16.95
C ASN A 152 -1.59 13.21 -17.55
N LYS A 153 -1.02 14.03 -18.45
CA LYS A 153 0.33 13.83 -18.98
C LYS A 153 1.37 13.96 -17.88
N ALA A 154 1.34 15.07 -17.14
CA ALA A 154 2.27 15.28 -16.03
C ALA A 154 2.18 14.14 -14.99
N ILE A 155 0.98 13.59 -14.72
CA ILE A 155 0.78 12.45 -13.83
C ILE A 155 1.51 11.20 -14.36
N LEU A 156 1.31 10.82 -15.63
CA LEU A 156 1.92 9.61 -16.19
C LEU A 156 3.44 9.74 -16.26
N GLU A 157 3.94 10.89 -16.70
CA GLU A 157 5.37 11.18 -16.75
C GLU A 157 6.00 11.16 -15.36
N THR A 158 5.33 11.73 -14.34
CA THR A 158 5.85 11.69 -12.95
C THR A 158 5.83 10.27 -12.38
N LEU A 159 4.77 9.48 -12.65
CA LEU A 159 4.70 8.07 -12.22
C LEU A 159 5.84 7.24 -12.80
N TYR A 160 6.11 7.42 -14.09
CA TYR A 160 7.16 6.69 -14.79
C TYR A 160 8.55 7.29 -14.53
N GLY A 161 8.72 8.60 -14.69
CA GLY A 161 10.01 9.25 -14.58
C GLY A 161 10.63 9.25 -13.18
N CYS A 162 9.77 9.15 -12.14
CA CYS A 162 10.22 9.12 -10.75
C CYS A 162 9.91 7.80 -10.02
N GLY A 163 9.24 6.84 -10.66
CA GLY A 163 8.89 5.56 -10.08
C GLY A 163 8.05 5.64 -8.80
N LEU A 164 7.19 6.65 -8.67
CA LEU A 164 6.43 6.92 -7.45
C LEU A 164 5.36 5.87 -7.14
N ARG A 165 5.07 5.66 -5.84
CA ARG A 165 3.82 5.01 -5.43
C ARG A 165 2.64 5.95 -5.71
N VAL A 166 1.47 5.39 -6.02
CA VAL A 166 0.28 6.20 -6.29
C VAL A 166 -0.08 7.15 -5.13
N SER A 167 0.14 6.75 -3.88
CA SER A 167 -0.06 7.63 -2.72
C SER A 167 0.97 8.76 -2.67
N GLU A 168 2.23 8.48 -2.98
CA GLU A 168 3.29 9.48 -3.04
C GLU A 168 2.99 10.53 -4.12
N LEU A 169 2.48 10.10 -5.29
CA LEU A 169 2.05 10.99 -6.35
C LEU A 169 0.87 11.88 -5.92
N THR A 170 -0.18 11.28 -5.33
CA THR A 170 -1.37 12.06 -4.93
C THR A 170 -1.08 13.05 -3.81
N ASP A 171 -0.13 12.74 -2.94
CA ASP A 171 0.25 13.54 -1.78
C ASP A 171 1.40 14.53 -2.07
N LEU A 172 1.93 14.52 -3.32
CA LEU A 172 3.04 15.40 -3.73
C LEU A 172 2.59 16.86 -3.70
N LYS A 173 3.44 17.71 -3.11
CA LYS A 173 3.18 19.13 -2.90
C LYS A 173 4.01 20.01 -3.84
N LEU A 174 3.55 21.23 -4.09
CA LEU A 174 4.36 22.25 -4.79
C LEU A 174 5.64 22.57 -3.99
N SER A 175 5.53 22.65 -2.66
CA SER A 175 6.65 22.87 -1.74
C SER A 175 7.66 21.71 -1.69
N ASP A 176 7.35 20.57 -2.30
CA ASP A 176 8.25 19.42 -2.38
C ASP A 176 9.04 19.35 -3.71
N LEU A 177 8.88 20.34 -4.59
CA LEU A 177 9.52 20.39 -5.91
C LEU A 177 10.83 21.18 -5.83
N TYR A 178 11.95 20.51 -5.92
CA TYR A 178 13.30 21.07 -5.92
C TYR A 178 13.89 20.96 -7.34
N PHE A 179 13.25 21.62 -8.32
CA PHE A 179 13.57 21.47 -9.74
C PHE A 179 14.94 22.03 -10.11
N LYS A 180 15.41 23.08 -9.43
CA LYS A 180 16.75 23.64 -9.64
C LYS A 180 17.86 22.64 -9.28
N GLU A 181 17.58 21.81 -8.29
CA GLU A 181 18.47 20.75 -7.81
C GLU A 181 18.24 19.42 -8.54
N GLY A 182 17.22 19.30 -9.40
CA GLY A 182 16.86 18.09 -10.12
C GLY A 182 16.21 17.01 -9.26
N PHE A 183 15.49 17.37 -8.19
CA PHE A 183 14.86 16.43 -7.25
C PHE A 183 13.44 16.82 -6.87
N ILE A 184 12.69 15.82 -6.45
CA ILE A 184 11.44 15.98 -5.69
C ILE A 184 11.57 15.28 -4.34
N LYS A 185 10.94 15.83 -3.32
CA LYS A 185 10.84 15.21 -1.98
C LYS A 185 9.53 14.45 -1.88
N VAL A 186 9.58 13.18 -1.55
CA VAL A 186 8.41 12.34 -1.40
C VAL A 186 8.31 11.76 0.01
N THR A 187 7.09 11.72 0.56
CA THR A 187 6.80 11.13 1.86
C THR A 187 6.19 9.74 1.66
N GLY A 188 6.87 8.71 2.13
CA GLY A 188 6.47 7.32 2.00
C GLY A 188 5.77 6.77 3.25
N LYS A 189 5.71 5.43 3.33
CA LYS A 189 5.14 4.71 4.47
C LYS A 189 5.86 5.08 5.77
N GLY A 190 5.09 5.28 6.84
CA GLY A 190 5.65 5.67 8.14
C GLY A 190 6.19 7.09 8.21
N ASN A 191 5.71 7.98 7.33
CA ASN A 191 6.13 9.38 7.23
C ASN A 191 7.64 9.55 6.91
N LYS A 192 8.29 8.51 6.38
CA LYS A 192 9.70 8.58 5.96
C LYS A 192 9.81 9.39 4.67
N GLN A 193 10.71 10.37 4.66
CA GLN A 193 10.95 11.23 3.50
C GLN A 193 12.20 10.76 2.74
N ARG A 194 12.17 10.92 1.41
CA ARG A 194 13.33 10.71 0.55
C ARG A 194 13.31 11.69 -0.61
N PHE A 195 14.48 11.98 -1.15
CA PHE A 195 14.62 12.69 -2.41
C PHE A 195 14.65 11.68 -3.56
N VAL A 196 13.89 11.98 -4.61
CA VAL A 196 13.85 11.21 -5.84
C VAL A 196 14.31 12.12 -6.98
N PRO A 197 15.32 11.73 -7.76
CA PRO A 197 15.74 12.52 -8.90
C PRO A 197 14.62 12.59 -9.94
N ILE A 198 14.57 13.70 -10.68
CA ILE A 198 13.57 13.97 -11.71
C ILE A 198 14.27 14.45 -12.99
N THR A 199 13.78 13.97 -14.14
CA THR A 199 14.33 14.37 -15.45
C THR A 199 13.77 15.73 -15.88
N GLU A 200 14.50 16.46 -16.73
CA GLU A 200 14.06 17.74 -17.31
C GLU A 200 12.72 17.60 -18.04
N THR A 201 12.57 16.54 -18.82
CA THR A 201 11.31 16.21 -19.51
C THR A 201 10.11 16.16 -18.55
N THR A 202 10.27 15.51 -17.40
CA THR A 202 9.19 15.42 -16.39
C THR A 202 8.93 16.78 -15.75
N ILE A 203 9.98 17.56 -15.49
CA ILE A 203 9.87 18.94 -14.97
C ILE A 203 9.05 19.81 -15.90
N ASP A 204 9.31 19.75 -17.20
CA ASP A 204 8.60 20.54 -18.21
C ASP A 204 7.11 20.22 -18.24
N TYR A 205 6.73 18.93 -18.16
CA TYR A 205 5.31 18.56 -18.12
C TYR A 205 4.63 19.00 -16.83
N ILE A 206 5.31 18.93 -15.69
CA ILE A 206 4.77 19.47 -14.43
C ILE A 206 4.60 20.98 -14.53
N ASN A 207 5.61 21.71 -15.04
CA ASN A 207 5.55 23.16 -15.19
C ASN A 207 4.42 23.56 -16.15
N ASN A 208 4.26 22.88 -17.29
CA ASN A 208 3.16 23.14 -18.21
C ASN A 208 1.80 22.98 -17.52
N TYR A 209 1.61 21.94 -16.73
CA TYR A 209 0.39 21.78 -15.95
C TYR A 209 0.20 22.88 -14.90
N VAL A 210 1.26 23.19 -14.13
CA VAL A 210 1.21 24.15 -13.01
C VAL A 210 0.90 25.56 -13.52
N TYR A 211 1.57 26.02 -14.58
CA TYR A 211 1.47 27.38 -15.08
C TYR A 211 0.31 27.59 -16.07
N ASN A 212 -0.30 26.53 -16.62
CA ASN A 212 -1.44 26.65 -17.52
C ASN A 212 -2.73 26.14 -16.86
N SER A 213 -3.01 24.85 -16.99
CA SER A 213 -4.31 24.25 -16.60
C SER A 213 -4.60 24.36 -15.11
N ARG A 214 -3.59 24.25 -14.22
CA ARG A 214 -3.80 24.33 -12.78
C ARG A 214 -4.21 25.72 -12.32
N LEU A 215 -3.69 26.78 -12.96
CA LEU A 215 -4.05 28.17 -12.64
C LEU A 215 -5.51 28.49 -12.96
N GLN A 216 -6.13 27.76 -13.90
CA GLN A 216 -7.52 27.96 -14.28
C GLN A 216 -8.52 27.30 -13.30
N LEU A 217 -8.03 26.50 -12.35
CA LEU A 217 -8.87 25.80 -11.39
C LEU A 217 -9.27 26.71 -10.24
N LYS A 218 -10.52 26.62 -9.80
CA LYS A 218 -10.94 27.16 -8.50
C LYS A 218 -10.42 26.24 -7.40
N ILE A 219 -9.20 26.55 -6.89
CA ILE A 219 -8.50 25.72 -5.91
C ILE A 219 -9.13 25.90 -4.54
N ASN A 220 -9.43 24.77 -3.85
CA ASN A 220 -9.82 24.80 -2.46
C ASN A 220 -8.58 25.13 -1.59
N PRO A 221 -8.65 26.09 -0.66
CA PRO A 221 -7.50 26.54 0.15
C PRO A 221 -6.76 25.41 0.87
N ASP A 222 -7.48 24.39 1.37
CA ASP A 222 -6.89 23.24 2.07
C ASP A 222 -5.96 22.40 1.16
N PHE A 223 -6.09 22.54 -0.16
CA PHE A 223 -5.32 21.78 -1.16
C PHE A 223 -4.42 22.69 -2.03
N SER A 224 -4.20 23.95 -1.61
CA SER A 224 -3.41 24.92 -2.38
C SER A 224 -2.00 24.48 -2.68
N ASP A 225 -1.36 23.75 -1.75
CA ASP A 225 -0.01 23.22 -1.89
C ASP A 225 0.04 21.83 -2.57
N ILE A 226 -1.12 21.16 -2.80
CA ILE A 226 -1.13 19.87 -3.51
C ILE A 226 -0.87 20.08 -5.00
N LEU A 227 0.06 19.31 -5.57
CA LEU A 227 0.43 19.44 -6.97
C LEU A 227 -0.72 19.04 -7.90
N PHE A 228 -1.22 17.81 -7.81
CA PHE A 228 -2.21 17.26 -8.73
C PHE A 228 -3.64 17.36 -8.18
N LEU A 229 -4.44 18.20 -8.83
CA LEU A 229 -5.81 18.50 -8.40
C LEU A 229 -6.85 17.90 -9.36
N ASN A 230 -8.03 17.60 -8.81
CA ASN A 230 -9.20 17.26 -9.61
C ASN A 230 -9.91 18.54 -10.12
N ARG A 231 -10.95 18.37 -10.96
CA ARG A 231 -11.74 19.49 -11.52
C ARG A 231 -12.43 20.38 -10.47
N ARG A 232 -12.54 19.90 -9.22
CA ARG A 232 -13.13 20.64 -8.09
C ARG A 232 -12.08 21.36 -7.24
N GLY A 233 -10.83 21.45 -7.71
CA GLY A 233 -9.73 22.07 -6.96
C GLY A 233 -9.31 21.32 -5.69
N LYS A 234 -9.61 20.02 -5.57
CA LYS A 234 -9.24 19.16 -4.45
C LYS A 234 -8.23 18.11 -4.90
N GLN A 235 -7.51 17.54 -3.95
CA GLN A 235 -6.55 16.44 -4.17
C GLN A 235 -7.18 15.30 -4.98
N LEU A 236 -6.42 14.72 -5.90
CA LEU A 236 -6.80 13.50 -6.61
C LEU A 236 -6.77 12.30 -5.67
N THR A 237 -7.75 11.42 -5.82
CA THR A 237 -7.74 10.13 -5.12
C THR A 237 -6.93 9.08 -5.89
N ARG A 238 -6.41 8.09 -5.18
CA ARG A 238 -5.74 6.93 -5.80
C ARG A 238 -6.63 6.25 -6.84
N ALA A 239 -7.93 6.09 -6.54
CA ALA A 239 -8.90 5.51 -7.46
C ALA A 239 -9.01 6.28 -8.79
N MET A 240 -8.93 7.63 -8.74
CA MET A 240 -8.96 8.44 -9.96
C MET A 240 -7.73 8.17 -10.84
N ILE A 241 -6.54 8.03 -10.26
CA ILE A 241 -5.32 7.69 -11.03
C ILE A 241 -5.47 6.33 -11.72
N PHE A 242 -6.00 5.31 -11.01
CA PHE A 242 -6.32 4.01 -11.62
C PHE A 242 -7.31 4.14 -12.78
N THR A 243 -8.35 4.97 -12.62
CA THR A 243 -9.35 5.22 -13.67
C THR A 243 -8.72 5.86 -14.91
N ILE A 244 -7.87 6.88 -14.74
CA ILE A 244 -7.16 7.55 -15.83
C ILE A 244 -6.32 6.53 -16.61
N ILE A 245 -5.49 5.76 -15.92
CA ILE A 245 -4.62 4.75 -16.54
C ILE A 245 -5.45 3.70 -17.28
N LYS A 246 -6.51 3.18 -16.65
CA LYS A 246 -7.40 2.18 -17.25
C LYS A 246 -8.09 2.70 -18.52
N GLN A 247 -8.58 3.94 -18.50
CA GLN A 247 -9.22 4.56 -19.68
C GLN A 247 -8.25 4.72 -20.83
N LEU A 248 -7.01 5.12 -20.57
CA LEU A 248 -5.96 5.24 -21.58
C LEU A 248 -5.57 3.86 -22.14
N ALA A 249 -5.42 2.84 -21.29
CA ALA A 249 -5.14 1.48 -21.74
C ALA A 249 -6.22 0.93 -22.69
N VAL A 250 -7.50 1.17 -22.36
CA VAL A 250 -8.62 0.81 -23.25
C VAL A 250 -8.53 1.57 -24.56
N LYS A 251 -8.19 2.87 -24.53
CA LYS A 251 -8.13 3.72 -25.74
C LYS A 251 -7.07 3.25 -26.76
N ILE A 252 -5.97 2.67 -26.26
CA ILE A 252 -4.91 2.12 -27.13
C ILE A 252 -5.02 0.60 -27.35
N ASN A 253 -6.13 -0.02 -26.92
CA ASN A 253 -6.34 -1.47 -26.97
C ASN A 253 -5.21 -2.29 -26.35
N LEU A 254 -4.64 -1.82 -25.23
CA LEU A 254 -3.56 -2.51 -24.55
C LEU A 254 -4.06 -3.80 -23.86
N ASN A 255 -3.64 -4.96 -24.34
CA ASN A 255 -4.02 -6.27 -23.81
C ASN A 255 -3.28 -6.67 -22.51
N LYS A 256 -2.89 -5.68 -21.69
CA LYS A 256 -2.22 -5.89 -20.40
C LYS A 256 -3.01 -5.22 -19.28
N THR A 257 -3.06 -5.86 -18.12
CA THR A 257 -3.63 -5.21 -16.93
C THR A 257 -2.59 -4.27 -16.34
N ILE A 258 -2.78 -2.96 -16.52
CA ILE A 258 -1.85 -1.95 -16.02
C ILE A 258 -2.43 -1.15 -14.86
N SER A 259 -1.54 -0.70 -14.01
CA SER A 259 -1.83 0.05 -12.79
C SER A 259 -0.68 1.00 -12.46
N PRO A 260 -0.82 1.93 -11.51
CA PRO A 260 0.33 2.74 -11.06
C PRO A 260 1.52 1.90 -10.59
N HIS A 261 1.29 0.71 -10.02
CA HIS A 261 2.36 -0.21 -9.65
C HIS A 261 3.12 -0.76 -10.86
N THR A 262 2.44 -0.95 -11.99
CA THR A 262 3.06 -1.39 -13.23
C THR A 262 4.06 -0.34 -13.74
N PHE A 263 3.71 0.96 -13.70
CA PHE A 263 4.63 2.06 -14.05
C PHE A 263 5.89 2.05 -13.18
N ARG A 264 5.72 1.93 -11.88
CA ARG A 264 6.85 1.87 -10.94
C ARG A 264 7.72 0.62 -11.16
N HIS A 265 7.11 -0.51 -11.48
CA HIS A 265 7.86 -1.73 -11.77
C HIS A 265 8.64 -1.58 -13.08
N SER A 266 8.00 -1.04 -14.14
CA SER A 266 8.66 -0.75 -15.43
C SER A 266 9.79 0.26 -15.27
N PHE A 267 9.64 1.31 -14.46
CA PHE A 267 10.72 2.22 -14.08
C PHE A 267 11.94 1.46 -13.55
N ALA A 268 11.72 0.58 -12.55
CA ALA A 268 12.81 -0.18 -11.96
C ALA A 268 13.46 -1.15 -12.96
N THR A 269 12.64 -1.84 -13.75
CA THR A 269 13.12 -2.81 -14.74
C THR A 269 13.92 -2.12 -15.86
N HIS A 270 13.42 -1.03 -16.43
CA HIS A 270 14.11 -0.32 -17.50
C HIS A 270 15.42 0.29 -17.04
N LEU A 271 15.48 0.86 -15.82
CA LEU A 271 16.75 1.32 -15.26
C LEU A 271 17.76 0.19 -15.11
N LEU A 272 17.30 -0.97 -14.61
CA LEU A 272 18.17 -2.14 -14.41
C LEU A 272 18.66 -2.71 -15.74
N GLU A 273 17.78 -2.86 -16.73
CA GLU A 273 18.10 -3.34 -18.09
C GLU A 273 19.09 -2.41 -18.79
N ASN A 274 18.98 -1.11 -18.56
CA ASN A 274 19.92 -0.11 -19.09
C ASN A 274 21.25 -0.03 -18.31
N GLY A 275 21.40 -0.80 -17.20
CA GLY A 275 22.66 -0.93 -16.48
C GLY A 275 22.78 -0.05 -15.23
N ALA A 276 21.69 0.51 -14.72
CA ALA A 276 21.72 1.24 -13.46
C ALA A 276 21.98 0.31 -12.28
N ASP A 277 22.70 0.80 -11.28
CA ASP A 277 22.99 0.05 -10.06
C ASP A 277 21.72 -0.26 -9.26
N LEU A 278 21.58 -1.50 -8.81
CA LEU A 278 20.41 -1.97 -8.05
C LEU A 278 20.21 -1.19 -6.74
N ARG A 279 21.28 -0.77 -6.07
CA ARG A 279 21.21 0.01 -4.83
C ARG A 279 20.64 1.39 -5.09
N ALA A 280 21.07 2.05 -6.18
CA ALA A 280 20.52 3.34 -6.60
C ALA A 280 19.00 3.22 -6.87
N ILE A 281 18.57 2.18 -7.59
CA ILE A 281 17.16 1.91 -7.85
C ILE A 281 16.39 1.68 -6.54
N GLN A 282 16.91 0.88 -5.62
CA GLN A 282 16.29 0.62 -4.32
C GLN A 282 16.15 1.90 -3.47
N GLN A 283 17.14 2.78 -3.49
CA GLN A 283 17.11 4.07 -2.81
C GLN A 283 16.03 4.99 -3.40
N MET A 284 15.98 5.15 -4.73
CA MET A 284 14.95 5.93 -5.42
C MET A 284 13.55 5.41 -5.07
N LEU A 285 13.39 4.10 -5.02
CA LEU A 285 12.11 3.46 -4.69
C LEU A 285 11.77 3.51 -3.20
N GLY A 286 12.72 3.72 -2.30
CA GLY A 286 12.51 3.72 -0.85
C GLY A 286 12.11 2.33 -0.35
N HIS A 287 12.94 1.32 -0.63
CA HIS A 287 12.83 -0.02 -0.05
C HIS A 287 13.45 -0.03 1.35
N GLU A 288 12.77 -0.60 2.31
CA GLU A 288 13.01 -0.48 3.76
C GLU A 288 14.27 -1.21 4.28
N SER A 289 15.02 -1.93 3.43
CA SER A 289 16.13 -2.79 3.87
C SER A 289 17.47 -2.08 4.10
N ILE A 290 17.54 -0.76 3.98
CA ILE A 290 18.77 0.00 4.31
C ILE A 290 18.43 1.01 5.40
N THR A 291 18.92 0.69 6.59
CA THR A 291 18.82 1.43 7.84
C THR A 291 19.32 2.87 7.76
N THR A 292 18.59 3.75 8.46
CA THR A 292 18.92 5.05 9.03
C THR A 292 18.92 6.28 8.11
N THR A 293 17.99 7.16 8.45
CA THR A 293 17.75 8.48 7.83
C THR A 293 18.95 9.45 7.94
N GLU A 294 19.87 9.21 8.86
CA GLU A 294 21.04 10.09 9.08
C GLU A 294 22.16 9.90 8.07
N ILE A 295 22.30 8.73 7.47
CA ILE A 295 23.31 8.46 6.44
C ILE A 295 22.93 9.12 5.09
N TYR A 296 21.65 9.44 4.88
CA TYR A 296 21.15 9.96 3.60
C TYR A 296 21.42 11.46 3.34
N MET A 297 21.86 12.22 4.32
CA MET A 297 22.23 13.63 4.08
C MET A 297 23.55 13.80 3.33
N HIS A 298 24.37 12.77 3.24
CA HIS A 298 25.68 12.79 2.58
C HIS A 298 25.88 11.74 1.48
N ILE A 299 24.93 10.82 1.26
CA ILE A 299 25.03 9.90 0.12
C ILE A 299 24.73 10.70 -1.14
N ASP A 300 25.69 10.71 -1.94
CA ASP A 300 25.91 11.38 -3.19
C ASP A 300 24.62 11.48 -4.05
N ARG A 301 23.89 12.60 -3.88
CA ARG A 301 22.75 12.95 -4.74
C ARG A 301 23.16 12.95 -6.21
N THR A 302 24.41 13.22 -6.49
CA THR A 302 25.05 13.19 -7.79
C THR A 302 24.97 11.79 -8.40
N HIS A 303 25.18 10.74 -7.61
CA HIS A 303 25.08 9.36 -8.09
C HIS A 303 23.66 9.00 -8.53
N LEU A 304 22.63 9.39 -7.77
CA LEU A 304 21.23 9.14 -8.12
C LEU A 304 20.80 9.93 -9.36
N HIS A 305 21.24 11.18 -9.47
CA HIS A 305 20.98 12.03 -10.62
C HIS A 305 21.68 11.50 -11.87
N THR A 306 22.94 11.06 -11.75
CA THR A 306 23.69 10.41 -12.83
C THR A 306 23.01 9.12 -13.27
N ALA A 307 22.53 8.31 -12.34
CA ALA A 307 21.84 7.07 -12.66
C ALA A 307 20.54 7.31 -13.45
N ILE A 308 19.75 8.30 -13.08
CA ILE A 308 18.54 8.63 -13.84
C ILE A 308 18.89 9.22 -15.22
N ASN A 309 19.79 10.20 -15.28
CA ASN A 309 20.12 10.87 -16.55
C ASN A 309 20.82 9.96 -17.55
N LYS A 310 21.55 8.93 -17.08
CA LYS A 310 22.28 8.01 -17.96
C LYS A 310 21.45 6.81 -18.38
N PHE A 311 20.54 6.33 -17.54
CA PHE A 311 19.90 5.04 -17.70
C PHE A 311 18.38 5.08 -17.83
N HIS A 312 17.74 6.22 -17.53
CA HIS A 312 16.29 6.31 -17.69
C HIS A 312 15.91 6.68 -19.12
N PRO A 313 14.90 6.00 -19.74
CA PRO A 313 14.49 6.29 -21.11
C PRO A 313 13.92 7.70 -21.38
N ARG A 314 13.62 8.47 -20.30
CA ARG A 314 13.15 9.87 -20.37
C ARG A 314 14.23 10.90 -20.07
N SER A 315 15.47 10.49 -19.95
CA SER A 315 16.61 11.42 -19.76
C SER A 315 16.99 12.11 -21.05
#